data_c3e222a074602360bb332b7a8fd38a48
#
_entry.id   c3e222a074602360bb332b7a8fd38a48
#
_cell.length_a   1.000
_cell.length_b   1.000
_cell.length_c   1.000
_cell.angle_alpha   90.00
_cell.angle_beta   90.00
_cell.angle_gamma   90.00
#
_symmetry.space_group_name_H-M   'P 1'
#
loop_
_entity.id
_entity.type
_entity.pdbx_description
1 polymer ?
#
loop_
_entity_poly.entity_id
_entity_poly.type
_entity_poly.pdbx_seq_one_letter_code
_entity_poly.pdbx_strand_id
1 'polypeptide(L)'
;MTVEPCDTPARIIDKAAHTVPTKGQLAWQRREITAFTHFGMNTFTNREWGSGTEDEKLFDVSGPARPDIDQWMRAYRAAGARQVMLTAKHHDGFVLYPTRYSPHSVAASPGRPDVVGAYVRAARKAGLKVGIYLSPSDGAELPHAWHARWVEEIRAKQAEGKPLSLPERVALEDGDRAPRGLGRFGNGSPVTSRTLPTLVPGDDRAAAVRSGRLPVLHVRADDYDAYYLNQVYELFTQYGPIDELWLDGANPWSDSGITQRYGVAQWFQVIHRLSPDTVVFAGPQGARWVGNENGVARESEWSVTPSAADPWTVQAGGLPHDSTDPDIGSRARLLAPTTKYLQWYPAEADVSLRPGWFHHPAERPKSPAQLLALYEKSVGRNAVLLLNVPPARNGRIDAADVASLTAFGAAVHRIYGTDLRTAGPGPYTFDRLGLAEDIRYGQRVERFAVRARSGGRWRTIATGTTIGYRRILALPAPVTAEAVRVEVRQARGRPRLLPVTLHAAGG
;
A
#
# COMPACT_ATOMS: atom_id res chain seq x y z
N MET A 1 -4.19 -9.65 -19.52
CA MET A 1 -4.48 -10.54 -20.69
C MET A 1 -5.90 -11.04 -20.58
N THR A 2 -6.64 -11.07 -21.67
CA THR A 2 -8.00 -11.64 -21.74
C THR A 2 -7.94 -13.15 -21.88
N VAL A 3 -8.83 -13.86 -21.20
CA VAL A 3 -9.09 -15.29 -21.39
C VAL A 3 -10.27 -15.41 -22.33
N GLU A 4 -10.03 -15.97 -23.51
CA GLU A 4 -11.06 -16.10 -24.55
C GLU A 4 -11.89 -17.37 -24.35
N PRO A 5 -13.16 -17.38 -24.77
CA PRO A 5 -14.03 -18.57 -24.63
C PRO A 5 -13.49 -19.84 -25.30
N CYS A 6 -12.61 -19.69 -26.30
CA CYS A 6 -11.99 -20.80 -27.02
C CYS A 6 -10.61 -21.21 -26.44
N ASP A 7 -10.12 -20.55 -25.39
CA ASP A 7 -8.84 -20.91 -24.80
C ASP A 7 -8.90 -22.27 -24.12
N THR A 8 -8.02 -23.16 -24.51
CA THR A 8 -7.84 -24.44 -23.80
C THR A 8 -7.18 -24.21 -22.45
N PRO A 9 -7.30 -25.14 -21.47
CA PRO A 9 -6.60 -25.07 -20.21
C PRO A 9 -5.09 -24.83 -20.35
N ALA A 10 -4.45 -25.49 -21.30
CA ALA A 10 -3.02 -25.29 -21.61
C ALA A 10 -2.73 -23.86 -22.05
N ARG A 11 -3.60 -23.26 -22.87
CA ARG A 11 -3.46 -21.89 -23.36
C ARG A 11 -3.65 -20.86 -22.25
N ILE A 12 -4.58 -21.09 -21.31
CA ILE A 12 -4.78 -20.21 -20.16
C ILE A 12 -3.54 -20.23 -19.26
N ILE A 13 -2.98 -21.40 -18.99
CA ILE A 13 -1.74 -21.53 -18.19
C ILE A 13 -0.55 -20.87 -18.90
N ASP A 14 -0.45 -20.99 -20.22
CA ASP A 14 0.57 -20.31 -21.02
C ASP A 14 0.40 -18.78 -20.96
N LYS A 15 -0.82 -18.25 -21.08
CA LYS A 15 -1.12 -16.84 -20.89
C LYS A 15 -0.71 -16.35 -19.49
N ALA A 16 -1.01 -17.12 -18.43
CA ALA A 16 -0.59 -16.79 -17.08
C ALA A 16 0.94 -16.76 -16.92
N ALA A 17 1.67 -17.69 -17.58
CA ALA A 17 3.12 -17.74 -17.58
C ALA A 17 3.78 -16.53 -18.29
N HIS A 18 3.05 -15.88 -19.21
CA HIS A 18 3.51 -14.74 -19.99
C HIS A 18 2.89 -13.40 -19.55
N THR A 19 2.08 -13.41 -18.49
CA THR A 19 1.64 -12.17 -17.83
C THR A 19 2.80 -11.63 -16.99
N VAL A 20 3.27 -10.43 -17.33
CA VAL A 20 4.50 -9.81 -16.80
C VAL A 20 4.21 -8.45 -16.17
N PRO A 21 5.07 -7.96 -15.27
CA PRO A 21 4.92 -6.63 -14.69
C PRO A 21 5.09 -5.52 -15.74
N THR A 22 4.39 -4.41 -15.54
CA THR A 22 4.73 -3.15 -16.19
C THR A 22 6.08 -2.66 -15.67
N LYS A 23 6.65 -1.63 -16.34
CA LYS A 23 7.88 -0.97 -15.88
C LYS A 23 7.74 -0.40 -14.47
N GLY A 24 6.59 0.24 -14.18
CA GLY A 24 6.27 0.79 -12.85
C GLY A 24 6.20 -0.31 -11.79
N GLN A 25 5.45 -1.38 -12.04
CA GLN A 25 5.33 -2.53 -11.14
C GLN A 25 6.66 -3.23 -10.86
N LEU A 26 7.49 -3.42 -11.89
CA LEU A 26 8.81 -4.02 -11.73
C LEU A 26 9.72 -3.15 -10.85
N ALA A 27 9.72 -1.84 -11.09
CA ALA A 27 10.48 -0.89 -10.28
C ALA A 27 9.97 -0.86 -8.84
N TRP A 28 8.65 -0.91 -8.63
CA TRP A 28 8.00 -0.92 -7.33
C TRP A 28 8.34 -2.19 -6.54
N GLN A 29 8.20 -3.38 -7.10
CA GLN A 29 8.56 -4.63 -6.40
C GLN A 29 10.02 -4.66 -5.94
N ARG A 30 10.94 -4.07 -6.72
CA ARG A 30 12.36 -3.97 -6.38
C ARG A 30 12.67 -3.05 -5.20
N ARG A 31 11.71 -2.26 -4.74
CA ARG A 31 11.86 -1.39 -3.55
C ARG A 31 11.81 -2.20 -2.26
N GLU A 32 11.12 -3.32 -2.24
CA GLU A 32 10.98 -4.27 -1.13
C GLU A 32 10.32 -3.66 0.12
N ILE A 33 10.78 -2.51 0.60
CA ILE A 33 10.30 -1.84 1.80
C ILE A 33 9.85 -0.41 1.44
N THR A 34 8.59 -0.11 1.73
CA THR A 34 8.01 1.23 1.73
C THR A 34 7.71 1.63 3.17
N ALA A 35 8.19 2.81 3.60
CA ALA A 35 7.80 3.36 4.89
C ALA A 35 6.51 4.16 4.74
N PHE A 36 5.48 3.77 5.48
CA PHE A 36 4.20 4.45 5.48
C PHE A 36 4.15 5.47 6.63
N THR A 37 3.61 6.63 6.41
CA THR A 37 3.58 7.73 7.37
C THR A 37 2.15 8.16 7.62
N HIS A 38 1.55 7.71 8.71
CA HIS A 38 0.30 8.26 9.20
C HIS A 38 0.60 9.47 10.09
N PHE A 39 0.34 10.65 9.55
CA PHE A 39 0.48 11.92 10.25
C PHE A 39 -0.63 12.85 9.76
N GLY A 40 -1.37 13.48 10.64
CA GLY A 40 -2.51 14.30 10.27
C GLY A 40 -3.30 14.77 11.49
N MET A 41 -4.56 15.14 11.31
CA MET A 41 -5.45 15.58 12.39
C MET A 41 -5.51 14.56 13.53
N ASN A 42 -5.54 13.28 13.21
CA ASN A 42 -5.61 12.20 14.20
C ASN A 42 -4.38 12.10 15.11
N THR A 43 -3.21 12.52 14.65
CA THR A 43 -2.02 12.67 15.50
C THR A 43 -2.25 13.70 16.60
N PHE A 44 -2.97 14.78 16.30
CA PHE A 44 -3.21 15.88 17.24
C PHE A 44 -4.40 15.64 18.17
N THR A 45 -5.37 14.85 17.73
CA THR A 45 -6.52 14.44 18.53
C THR A 45 -6.29 13.14 19.31
N ASN A 46 -5.16 12.45 19.09
CA ASN A 46 -4.83 11.15 19.66
C ASN A 46 -5.88 10.08 19.35
N ARG A 47 -6.34 10.03 18.09
CA ARG A 47 -7.35 9.10 17.58
C ARG A 47 -6.83 8.31 16.40
N GLU A 48 -7.41 7.12 16.20
CA GLU A 48 -7.18 6.34 14.95
C GLU A 48 -8.07 6.83 13.80
N TRP A 49 -9.29 7.25 14.14
CA TRP A 49 -10.27 7.74 13.19
C TRP A 49 -10.84 9.07 13.67
N GLY A 50 -10.81 10.07 12.82
CA GLY A 50 -11.49 11.35 13.06
C GLY A 50 -12.91 11.33 12.50
N SER A 51 -13.70 12.33 12.91
CA SER A 51 -15.09 12.49 12.47
C SER A 51 -15.25 13.37 11.23
N GLY A 52 -14.22 14.15 10.88
CA GLY A 52 -14.33 15.21 9.87
C GLY A 52 -14.93 16.51 10.38
N THR A 53 -15.09 16.62 11.73
CA THR A 53 -15.65 17.81 12.39
C THR A 53 -14.64 18.56 13.23
N GLU A 54 -13.41 18.08 13.24
CA GLU A 54 -12.31 18.65 14.02
C GLU A 54 -12.01 20.08 13.56
N ASP A 55 -11.70 20.96 14.54
CA ASP A 55 -11.23 22.31 14.23
C ASP A 55 -9.83 22.24 13.58
N GLU A 56 -9.69 22.82 12.41
CA GLU A 56 -8.42 22.85 11.66
C GLU A 56 -7.28 23.49 12.47
N LYS A 57 -7.61 24.32 13.47
CA LYS A 57 -6.65 24.94 14.39
C LYS A 57 -5.97 23.94 15.32
N LEU A 58 -6.56 22.75 15.52
CA LEU A 58 -5.94 21.68 16.31
C LEU A 58 -4.66 21.15 15.62
N PHE A 59 -4.62 21.21 14.29
CA PHE A 59 -3.44 20.86 13.52
C PHE A 59 -2.45 22.06 13.50
N ASP A 60 -1.81 22.30 14.64
CA ASP A 60 -0.81 23.37 14.77
C ASP A 60 0.61 22.80 14.71
N VAL A 61 1.23 22.95 13.58
CA VAL A 61 2.64 22.59 13.30
C VAL A 61 3.53 23.80 13.09
N SER A 62 3.10 24.99 13.52
CA SER A 62 3.84 26.25 13.34
C SER A 62 4.96 26.47 14.36
N GLY A 63 4.90 25.78 15.52
CA GLY A 63 5.82 25.94 16.64
C GLY A 63 6.68 24.70 16.92
N PRO A 64 6.78 24.29 18.21
CA PRO A 64 7.58 23.13 18.64
C PRO A 64 7.13 21.80 18.01
N ALA A 65 5.88 21.71 17.52
CA ALA A 65 5.32 20.55 16.83
C ALA A 65 5.64 20.54 15.33
N ARG A 66 6.47 21.46 14.84
CA ARG A 66 6.89 21.50 13.43
C ARG A 66 7.54 20.16 13.03
N PRO A 67 7.05 19.50 11.97
CA PRO A 67 7.59 18.24 11.53
C PRO A 67 9.07 18.29 11.15
N ASP A 68 9.91 17.47 11.79
CA ASP A 68 11.29 17.23 11.40
C ASP A 68 11.31 16.13 10.32
N ILE A 69 10.85 16.48 9.12
CA ILE A 69 10.69 15.52 8.02
C ILE A 69 12.04 14.95 7.58
N ASP A 70 13.14 15.69 7.71
CA ASP A 70 14.47 15.16 7.45
C ASP A 70 14.84 14.05 8.46
N GLN A 71 14.40 14.13 9.72
CA GLN A 71 14.56 13.05 10.72
C GLN A 71 13.71 11.83 10.32
N TRP A 72 12.48 12.02 9.83
CA TRP A 72 11.67 10.91 9.33
C TRP A 72 12.40 10.16 8.21
N MET A 73 12.92 10.90 7.21
CA MET A 73 13.64 10.28 6.08
C MET A 73 14.88 9.51 6.55
N ARG A 74 15.60 10.03 7.57
CA ARG A 74 16.74 9.30 8.15
C ARG A 74 16.31 7.99 8.80
N ALA A 75 15.22 7.99 9.57
CA ALA A 75 14.67 6.80 10.23
C ALA A 75 14.19 5.75 9.21
N TYR A 76 13.48 6.18 8.17
CA TYR A 76 13.01 5.28 7.10
C TYR A 76 14.16 4.65 6.33
N ARG A 77 15.18 5.42 5.98
CA ARG A 77 16.39 4.89 5.34
C ARG A 77 17.15 3.92 6.24
N ALA A 78 17.20 4.18 7.53
CA ALA A 78 17.83 3.28 8.49
C ALA A 78 17.11 1.92 8.55
N ALA A 79 15.80 1.87 8.35
CA ALA A 79 15.03 0.64 8.19
C ALA A 79 15.26 -0.07 6.84
N GLY A 80 15.96 0.54 5.89
CA GLY A 80 16.17 0.00 4.54
C GLY A 80 15.06 0.37 3.54
N ALA A 81 14.15 1.29 3.89
CA ALA A 81 13.11 1.75 2.96
C ALA A 81 13.72 2.44 1.73
N ARG A 82 13.14 2.17 0.58
CA ARG A 82 13.50 2.79 -0.72
C ARG A 82 12.38 3.67 -1.26
N GLN A 83 11.23 3.59 -0.66
CA GLN A 83 10.07 4.43 -0.91
C GLN A 83 9.47 4.87 0.41
N VAL A 84 8.82 6.03 0.39
CA VAL A 84 8.04 6.56 1.52
C VAL A 84 6.67 6.96 1.03
N MET A 85 5.65 6.82 1.88
CA MET A 85 4.27 7.14 1.57
C MET A 85 3.68 7.99 2.70
N LEU A 86 2.97 9.06 2.37
CA LEU A 86 2.31 9.96 3.32
C LEU A 86 0.80 9.90 3.14
N THR A 87 0.06 9.87 4.23
CA THR A 87 -1.38 10.12 4.24
C THR A 87 -1.66 11.59 3.93
N ALA A 88 -1.87 11.92 2.66
CA ALA A 88 -2.20 13.30 2.27
C ALA A 88 -3.62 13.72 2.68
N LYS A 89 -4.53 12.76 2.81
CA LYS A 89 -5.88 12.87 3.40
C LYS A 89 -6.28 11.52 3.95
N HIS A 90 -6.64 11.44 5.23
CA HIS A 90 -7.21 10.25 5.85
C HIS A 90 -8.75 10.30 5.84
N HIS A 91 -9.44 9.35 6.46
CA HIS A 91 -10.90 9.22 6.47
C HIS A 91 -11.65 10.40 7.12
N ASP A 92 -10.97 11.18 7.96
CA ASP A 92 -11.51 12.42 8.53
C ASP A 92 -11.73 13.52 7.48
N GLY A 93 -11.11 13.38 6.30
CA GLY A 93 -11.20 14.36 5.22
C GLY A 93 -10.21 15.53 5.35
N PHE A 94 -9.39 15.58 6.42
CA PHE A 94 -8.42 16.66 6.60
C PHE A 94 -7.25 16.52 5.61
N VAL A 95 -7.05 17.57 4.79
CA VAL A 95 -6.07 17.56 3.70
C VAL A 95 -4.76 18.23 4.12
N LEU A 96 -3.63 17.53 3.99
CA LEU A 96 -2.30 17.98 4.42
C LEU A 96 -1.56 18.89 3.42
N TYR A 97 -2.25 19.40 2.43
CA TYR A 97 -1.74 20.39 1.48
C TYR A 97 -2.81 21.47 1.20
N PRO A 98 -2.45 22.65 0.75
CA PRO A 98 -3.41 23.73 0.50
C PRO A 98 -4.25 23.45 -0.75
N THR A 99 -5.18 22.49 -0.63
CA THR A 99 -6.11 22.15 -1.71
C THR A 99 -7.06 23.30 -1.98
N ARG A 100 -7.48 23.46 -3.23
CA ARG A 100 -8.51 24.43 -3.65
C ARG A 100 -9.92 23.92 -3.47
N TYR A 101 -10.08 22.63 -3.13
CA TYR A 101 -11.37 21.94 -3.20
C TYR A 101 -11.98 21.64 -1.84
N SER A 102 -11.23 21.73 -0.75
CA SER A 102 -11.75 21.55 0.60
C SER A 102 -11.23 22.64 1.55
N PRO A 103 -12.09 23.30 2.34
CA PRO A 103 -11.64 24.16 3.43
C PRO A 103 -11.13 23.36 4.63
N HIS A 104 -11.51 22.06 4.78
CA HIS A 104 -10.99 21.17 5.81
C HIS A 104 -9.58 20.71 5.44
N SER A 105 -8.63 21.62 5.59
CA SER A 105 -7.25 21.44 5.15
C SER A 105 -6.29 22.33 5.91
N VAL A 106 -5.01 22.08 5.73
CA VAL A 106 -3.92 22.92 6.27
C VAL A 106 -4.02 24.40 5.86
N ALA A 107 -4.78 24.74 4.82
CA ALA A 107 -5.01 26.12 4.46
C ALA A 107 -5.78 26.92 5.55
N ALA A 108 -6.54 26.25 6.41
CA ALA A 108 -7.24 26.82 7.55
C ALA A 108 -6.46 26.62 8.89
N SER A 109 -5.37 25.87 8.88
CA SER A 109 -4.55 25.61 10.07
C SER A 109 -3.55 26.74 10.36
N PRO A 110 -3.05 26.86 11.61
CA PRO A 110 -2.00 27.83 11.94
C PRO A 110 -0.75 27.65 11.06
N GLY A 111 -0.23 28.77 10.53
CA GLY A 111 0.95 28.76 9.67
C GLY A 111 0.73 28.20 8.27
N ARG A 112 -0.43 27.66 7.94
CA ARG A 112 -0.81 27.12 6.62
C ARG A 112 0.27 26.23 5.99
N PRO A 113 0.72 25.16 6.66
CA PRO A 113 1.85 24.37 6.20
C PRO A 113 1.48 23.52 4.98
N ASP A 114 2.33 23.47 3.96
CA ASP A 114 2.25 22.45 2.91
C ASP A 114 3.10 21.24 3.32
N VAL A 115 2.47 20.33 4.09
CA VAL A 115 3.14 19.13 4.61
C VAL A 115 3.48 18.16 3.49
N VAL A 116 2.58 17.97 2.53
CA VAL A 116 2.81 17.11 1.35
C VAL A 116 4.01 17.61 0.55
N GLY A 117 4.05 18.90 0.24
CA GLY A 117 5.17 19.48 -0.50
C GLY A 117 6.50 19.37 0.25
N ALA A 118 6.51 19.60 1.55
CA ALA A 118 7.70 19.44 2.39
C ALA A 118 8.18 17.97 2.41
N TYR A 119 7.25 17.03 2.56
CA TYR A 119 7.51 15.59 2.55
C TYR A 119 8.11 15.11 1.24
N VAL A 120 7.50 15.48 0.12
CA VAL A 120 7.96 15.12 -1.23
C VAL A 120 9.37 15.66 -1.50
N ARG A 121 9.65 16.91 -1.13
CA ARG A 121 10.99 17.50 -1.27
C ARG A 121 12.04 16.77 -0.42
N ALA A 122 11.72 16.45 0.84
CA ALA A 122 12.63 15.74 1.73
C ALA A 122 12.89 14.31 1.25
N ALA A 123 11.86 13.60 0.80
CA ALA A 123 11.98 12.24 0.24
C ALA A 123 12.93 12.23 -0.97
N ARG A 124 12.73 13.13 -1.92
CA ARG A 124 13.59 13.23 -3.12
C ARG A 124 15.03 13.62 -2.78
N LYS A 125 15.22 14.57 -1.87
CA LYS A 125 16.55 14.94 -1.34
C LYS A 125 17.26 13.73 -0.71
N ALA A 126 16.49 12.86 -0.04
CA ALA A 126 17.02 11.62 0.56
C ALA A 126 17.20 10.46 -0.45
N GLY A 127 16.87 10.66 -1.73
CA GLY A 127 16.94 9.61 -2.77
C GLY A 127 15.86 8.56 -2.67
N LEU A 128 14.76 8.86 -1.95
CA LEU A 128 13.62 7.97 -1.77
C LEU A 128 12.54 8.23 -2.83
N LYS A 129 11.86 7.17 -3.22
CA LYS A 129 10.67 7.23 -4.07
C LYS A 129 9.46 7.71 -3.26
N VAL A 130 8.47 8.26 -3.95
CA VAL A 130 7.34 8.92 -3.30
C VAL A 130 6.04 8.19 -3.61
N GLY A 131 5.37 7.72 -2.56
CA GLY A 131 3.98 7.32 -2.56
C GLY A 131 3.11 8.35 -1.85
N ILE A 132 1.85 8.41 -2.23
CA ILE A 132 0.83 9.21 -1.58
C ILE A 132 -0.39 8.32 -1.30
N TYR A 133 -0.88 8.37 -0.07
CA TYR A 133 -2.17 7.83 0.29
C TYR A 133 -3.20 8.96 0.24
N LEU A 134 -4.33 8.71 -0.42
CA LEU A 134 -5.45 9.63 -0.49
C LEU A 134 -6.75 8.86 -0.26
N SER A 135 -7.32 8.97 0.94
CA SER A 135 -8.58 8.29 1.24
C SER A 135 -9.72 8.76 0.35
N PRO A 136 -10.43 7.85 -0.32
CA PRO A 136 -11.70 8.18 -0.95
C PRO A 136 -12.85 8.31 0.06
N SER A 137 -12.75 7.70 1.23
CA SER A 137 -13.64 7.99 2.35
C SER A 137 -13.37 9.38 2.90
N ASP A 138 -14.40 10.17 3.16
CA ASP A 138 -14.25 11.56 3.57
C ASP A 138 -15.34 11.98 4.55
N GLY A 139 -15.00 11.95 5.85
CA GLY A 139 -15.90 12.29 6.94
C GLY A 139 -16.35 13.75 6.90
N ALA A 140 -15.51 14.66 6.41
CA ALA A 140 -15.85 16.07 6.30
C ALA A 140 -16.89 16.35 5.23
N GLU A 141 -17.03 15.50 4.22
CA GLU A 141 -17.98 15.64 3.11
C GLU A 141 -19.22 14.76 3.26
N LEU A 142 -19.37 14.00 4.36
CA LEU A 142 -20.60 13.26 4.63
C LEU A 142 -21.77 14.22 4.92
N PRO A 143 -22.98 13.95 4.39
CA PRO A 143 -24.15 14.77 4.69
C PRO A 143 -24.50 14.77 6.19
N HIS A 144 -24.73 15.94 6.77
CA HIS A 144 -25.03 16.13 8.20
C HIS A 144 -26.20 15.29 8.74
N ALA A 145 -27.29 15.19 7.98
CA ALA A 145 -28.46 14.40 8.37
C ALA A 145 -28.14 12.92 8.60
N TRP A 146 -27.06 12.43 8.00
CA TRP A 146 -26.56 11.09 8.17
C TRP A 146 -25.87 10.90 9.52
N HIS A 147 -25.00 11.83 9.89
CA HIS A 147 -24.22 11.71 11.13
C HIS A 147 -25.13 11.69 12.35
N ALA A 148 -26.11 12.59 12.44
CA ALA A 148 -27.06 12.64 13.55
C ALA A 148 -27.83 11.32 13.71
N ARG A 149 -28.40 10.80 12.60
CA ARG A 149 -29.12 9.51 12.60
C ARG A 149 -28.18 8.35 12.97
N TRP A 150 -27.01 8.34 12.42
CA TRP A 150 -26.02 7.31 12.72
C TRP A 150 -25.62 7.30 14.20
N VAL A 151 -25.41 8.46 14.82
CA VAL A 151 -25.13 8.56 16.27
C VAL A 151 -26.31 8.05 17.10
N GLU A 152 -27.56 8.31 16.70
CA GLU A 152 -28.74 7.76 17.37
C GLU A 152 -28.80 6.21 17.26
N GLU A 153 -28.52 5.66 16.09
CA GLU A 153 -28.45 4.22 15.85
C GLU A 153 -27.34 3.56 16.68
N ILE A 154 -26.15 4.21 16.80
CA ILE A 154 -25.05 3.71 17.63
C ILE A 154 -25.44 3.73 19.11
N ARG A 155 -26.12 4.78 19.60
CA ARG A 155 -26.63 4.85 20.98
C ARG A 155 -27.63 3.72 21.25
N ALA A 156 -28.52 3.43 20.32
CA ALA A 156 -29.45 2.31 20.43
C ALA A 156 -28.69 0.97 20.48
N LYS A 157 -27.74 0.77 19.59
CA LYS A 157 -26.87 -0.41 19.59
C LYS A 157 -26.10 -0.59 20.90
N GLN A 158 -25.58 0.49 21.46
CA GLN A 158 -24.90 0.49 22.76
C GLN A 158 -25.86 0.13 23.92
N ALA A 159 -27.06 0.67 23.89
CA ALA A 159 -28.09 0.38 24.89
C ALA A 159 -28.52 -1.08 24.87
N GLU A 160 -28.45 -1.75 23.71
CA GLU A 160 -28.69 -3.18 23.54
C GLU A 160 -27.49 -4.05 23.98
N GLY A 161 -26.39 -3.47 24.44
CA GLY A 161 -25.18 -4.19 24.84
C GLY A 161 -24.37 -4.78 23.69
N LYS A 162 -24.64 -4.35 22.45
CA LYS A 162 -23.91 -4.83 21.28
C LYS A 162 -22.52 -4.18 21.16
N PRO A 163 -21.49 -4.90 20.70
CA PRO A 163 -20.16 -4.35 20.54
C PRO A 163 -20.16 -3.24 19.47
N LEU A 164 -19.45 -2.16 19.76
CA LEU A 164 -19.26 -1.04 18.84
C LEU A 164 -17.93 -1.19 18.08
N SER A 165 -17.96 -0.96 16.78
CA SER A 165 -16.77 -0.81 15.95
C SER A 165 -15.98 0.45 16.36
N LEU A 166 -14.72 0.55 15.91
CA LEU A 166 -13.90 1.72 16.20
C LEU A 166 -14.52 3.02 15.65
N PRO A 167 -15.02 3.08 14.39
CA PRO A 167 -15.71 4.27 13.89
C PRO A 167 -16.93 4.68 14.71
N GLU A 168 -17.72 3.70 15.17
CA GLU A 168 -18.90 3.96 16.00
C GLU A 168 -18.52 4.56 17.37
N ARG A 169 -17.45 4.06 17.99
CA ARG A 169 -16.94 4.65 19.24
C ARG A 169 -16.50 6.09 19.06
N VAL A 170 -15.75 6.37 17.99
CA VAL A 170 -15.31 7.74 17.64
C VAL A 170 -16.52 8.67 17.43
N ALA A 171 -17.53 8.22 16.68
CA ALA A 171 -18.74 8.99 16.44
C ALA A 171 -19.49 9.32 17.74
N LEU A 172 -19.54 8.40 18.72
CA LEU A 172 -20.12 8.66 20.04
C LEU A 172 -19.29 9.65 20.87
N GLU A 173 -17.97 9.57 20.81
CA GLU A 173 -17.07 10.49 21.53
C GLU A 173 -17.22 11.94 21.03
N ASP A 174 -17.44 12.12 19.73
CA ASP A 174 -17.69 13.43 19.16
C ASP A 174 -19.07 13.98 19.50
N GLY A 175 -19.99 13.10 19.91
CA GLY A 175 -21.31 13.46 20.43
C GLY A 175 -22.14 14.30 19.47
N ASP A 176 -22.95 15.21 20.06
CA ASP A 176 -23.83 16.12 19.33
C ASP A 176 -23.10 17.33 18.71
N ARG A 177 -21.78 17.30 18.58
CA ARG A 177 -21.09 18.31 17.79
C ARG A 177 -21.62 18.20 16.39
N ALA A 178 -22.42 19.20 16.00
CA ALA A 178 -22.91 19.26 14.63
C ALA A 178 -21.71 19.12 13.70
N PRO A 179 -21.67 18.10 12.83
CA PRO A 179 -20.57 17.95 11.90
C PRO A 179 -20.45 19.29 11.17
N ARG A 180 -19.25 19.83 11.09
CA ARG A 180 -18.95 20.92 10.14
C ARG A 180 -18.95 20.40 8.73
N GLY A 181 -19.26 19.11 8.57
CA GLY A 181 -19.26 18.40 7.32
C GLY A 181 -19.93 19.22 6.26
N LEU A 182 -19.21 19.46 5.21
CA LEU A 182 -19.61 20.42 4.20
C LEU A 182 -20.76 19.86 3.37
N GLY A 183 -20.87 18.52 3.31
CA GLY A 183 -21.94 17.83 2.58
C GLY A 183 -22.17 18.37 1.16
N ARG A 184 -21.13 19.05 0.61
CA ARG A 184 -21.24 19.83 -0.62
C ARG A 184 -21.31 18.95 -1.85
N PHE A 185 -20.75 17.77 -1.73
CA PHE A 185 -20.64 16.86 -2.85
C PHE A 185 -21.57 15.67 -2.66
N GLY A 186 -22.67 15.66 -3.41
CA GLY A 186 -23.64 14.56 -3.39
C GLY A 186 -23.01 13.29 -3.97
N ASN A 187 -22.62 12.34 -3.10
CA ASN A 187 -22.28 11.00 -3.54
C ASN A 187 -23.53 10.33 -4.12
N GLY A 188 -23.44 9.89 -5.37
CA GLY A 188 -24.60 9.37 -6.10
C GLY A 188 -25.44 10.42 -6.79
N SER A 189 -24.98 11.68 -6.88
CA SER A 189 -25.57 12.69 -7.79
C SER A 189 -25.46 12.24 -9.26
N PRO A 190 -26.20 12.88 -10.19
CA PRO A 190 -26.15 12.49 -11.60
C PRO A 190 -24.73 12.56 -12.18
N VAL A 191 -24.31 11.47 -12.82
CA VAL A 191 -23.02 11.39 -13.53
C VAL A 191 -23.11 12.24 -14.80
N THR A 192 -22.34 13.33 -14.84
CA THR A 192 -22.32 14.27 -15.97
C THR A 192 -20.91 14.42 -16.52
N SER A 193 -20.77 15.14 -17.64
CA SER A 193 -19.46 15.50 -18.18
C SER A 193 -18.81 16.56 -17.30
N ARG A 194 -17.57 16.30 -16.86
CA ARG A 194 -16.75 17.19 -16.03
C ARG A 194 -15.42 17.48 -16.70
N THR A 195 -14.86 18.65 -16.43
CA THR A 195 -13.54 19.07 -16.89
C THR A 195 -12.59 19.16 -15.70
N LEU A 196 -11.43 18.52 -15.81
CA LEU A 196 -10.36 18.59 -14.81
C LEU A 196 -9.16 19.36 -15.38
N PRO A 197 -8.56 20.29 -14.62
CA PRO A 197 -9.05 20.73 -13.32
C PRO A 197 -10.33 21.56 -13.42
N THR A 198 -11.21 21.45 -12.43
CA THR A 198 -12.30 22.39 -12.25
C THR A 198 -11.72 23.67 -11.68
N LEU A 199 -11.64 24.73 -12.48
CA LEU A 199 -11.09 26.00 -12.03
C LEU A 199 -12.04 26.68 -11.04
N VAL A 200 -11.50 27.13 -9.91
CA VAL A 200 -12.24 27.90 -8.91
C VAL A 200 -12.01 29.40 -9.13
N PRO A 201 -12.86 30.31 -8.57
CA PRO A 201 -12.61 31.73 -8.65
C PRO A 201 -11.22 32.11 -8.14
N GLY A 202 -10.45 32.84 -8.95
CA GLY A 202 -9.07 33.22 -8.62
C GLY A 202 -8.02 32.11 -8.76
N ASP A 203 -8.36 31.01 -9.43
CA ASP A 203 -7.43 29.86 -9.62
C ASP A 203 -6.16 30.29 -10.37
N ASP A 204 -5.02 30.18 -9.71
CA ASP A 204 -3.70 30.54 -10.22
C ASP A 204 -3.24 29.64 -11.39
N ARG A 205 -3.85 28.45 -11.57
CA ARG A 205 -3.59 27.53 -12.67
C ARG A 205 -4.25 27.92 -13.98
N ALA A 206 -5.19 28.88 -13.96
CA ALA A 206 -5.97 29.22 -15.14
C ALA A 206 -5.13 29.59 -16.36
N ALA A 207 -4.01 30.31 -16.17
CA ALA A 207 -3.10 30.66 -17.25
C ALA A 207 -2.35 29.42 -17.79
N ALA A 208 -1.92 28.49 -16.92
CA ALA A 208 -1.24 27.25 -17.30
C ALA A 208 -2.18 26.29 -18.05
N VAL A 209 -3.44 26.22 -17.63
CA VAL A 209 -4.48 25.44 -18.32
C VAL A 209 -4.73 26.02 -19.72
N ARG A 210 -4.97 27.33 -19.84
CA ARG A 210 -5.21 27.96 -21.15
C ARG A 210 -4.03 27.84 -22.11
N SER A 211 -2.81 27.82 -21.62
CA SER A 211 -1.60 27.67 -22.45
C SER A 211 -1.22 26.22 -22.75
N GLY A 212 -1.98 25.24 -22.26
CA GLY A 212 -1.70 23.81 -22.43
C GLY A 212 -0.52 23.29 -21.61
N ARG A 213 0.05 24.09 -20.69
CA ARG A 213 1.10 23.64 -19.78
C ARG A 213 0.60 22.67 -18.72
N LEU A 214 -0.67 22.75 -18.36
CA LEU A 214 -1.37 21.78 -17.55
C LEU A 214 -2.39 21.03 -18.43
N PRO A 215 -2.49 19.70 -18.32
CA PRO A 215 -3.42 18.92 -19.13
C PRO A 215 -4.87 19.22 -18.76
N VAL A 216 -5.73 19.20 -19.76
CA VAL A 216 -7.19 19.24 -19.57
C VAL A 216 -7.73 17.84 -19.81
N LEU A 217 -8.47 17.31 -18.85
CA LEU A 217 -9.08 16.00 -18.93
C LEU A 217 -10.60 16.12 -18.89
N HIS A 218 -11.30 15.39 -19.75
CA HIS A 218 -12.75 15.28 -19.73
C HIS A 218 -13.12 13.90 -19.18
N VAL A 219 -13.99 13.88 -18.17
CA VAL A 219 -14.41 12.67 -17.47
C VAL A 219 -15.94 12.68 -17.26
N ARG A 220 -16.49 11.50 -17.05
CA ARG A 220 -17.86 11.36 -16.57
C ARG A 220 -17.81 11.05 -15.08
N ALA A 221 -18.37 11.93 -14.27
CA ALA A 221 -18.29 11.82 -12.82
C ALA A 221 -19.53 12.41 -12.16
N ASP A 222 -19.91 11.93 -10.99
CA ASP A 222 -20.79 12.61 -10.07
C ASP A 222 -20.06 13.76 -9.34
N ASP A 223 -20.71 14.46 -8.44
CA ASP A 223 -20.11 15.60 -7.76
C ASP A 223 -18.96 15.17 -6.85
N TYR A 224 -19.10 14.02 -6.16
CA TYR A 224 -18.09 13.52 -5.27
C TYR A 224 -16.85 13.01 -6.03
N ASP A 225 -17.06 12.25 -7.08
CA ASP A 225 -15.97 11.77 -7.94
C ASP A 225 -15.21 12.93 -8.58
N ALA A 226 -15.92 13.98 -9.02
CA ALA A 226 -15.28 15.18 -9.56
C ALA A 226 -14.42 15.90 -8.50
N TYR A 227 -14.92 16.02 -7.27
CA TYR A 227 -14.18 16.56 -6.14
C TYR A 227 -12.90 15.75 -5.87
N TYR A 228 -13.03 14.44 -5.74
CA TYR A 228 -11.90 13.54 -5.47
C TYR A 228 -10.87 13.57 -6.61
N LEU A 229 -11.31 13.52 -7.84
CA LEU A 229 -10.45 13.58 -9.02
C LEU A 229 -9.69 14.92 -9.15
N ASN A 230 -10.29 16.03 -8.69
CA ASN A 230 -9.58 17.31 -8.61
C ASN A 230 -8.44 17.26 -7.58
N GLN A 231 -8.61 16.58 -6.45
CA GLN A 231 -7.53 16.37 -5.47
C GLN A 231 -6.42 15.49 -6.05
N VAL A 232 -6.79 14.40 -6.73
CA VAL A 232 -5.82 13.57 -7.47
C VAL A 232 -5.05 14.41 -8.49
N TYR A 233 -5.74 15.23 -9.28
CA TYR A 233 -5.13 16.11 -10.26
C TYR A 233 -4.13 17.10 -9.62
N GLU A 234 -4.50 17.70 -8.48
CA GLU A 234 -3.59 18.58 -7.72
C GLU A 234 -2.31 17.86 -7.33
N LEU A 235 -2.42 16.67 -6.74
CA LEU A 235 -1.26 15.90 -6.29
C LEU A 235 -0.29 15.62 -7.43
N PHE A 236 -0.78 15.15 -8.57
CA PHE A 236 0.08 14.80 -9.70
C PHE A 236 0.67 16.01 -10.42
N THR A 237 -0.02 17.14 -10.45
CA THR A 237 0.44 18.33 -11.19
C THR A 237 1.23 19.31 -10.34
N GLN A 238 1.10 19.28 -9.02
CA GLN A 238 1.81 20.22 -8.13
C GLN A 238 3.07 19.62 -7.51
N TYR A 239 3.06 18.31 -7.21
CA TYR A 239 4.15 17.68 -6.44
C TYR A 239 5.07 16.81 -7.31
N GLY A 240 4.82 16.76 -8.62
CA GLY A 240 5.64 16.03 -9.60
C GLY A 240 5.42 14.51 -9.52
N PRO A 241 6.38 13.69 -10.00
CA PRO A 241 6.15 12.25 -10.12
C PRO A 241 5.78 11.61 -8.79
N ILE A 242 4.68 10.87 -8.77
CA ILE A 242 4.23 10.01 -7.68
C ILE A 242 4.43 8.58 -8.13
N ASP A 243 5.26 7.82 -7.40
CA ASP A 243 5.61 6.45 -7.78
C ASP A 243 4.53 5.45 -7.40
N GLU A 244 3.70 5.79 -6.39
CA GLU A 244 2.56 5.00 -5.95
C GLU A 244 1.45 5.89 -5.43
N LEU A 245 0.21 5.59 -5.83
CA LEU A 245 -0.99 6.20 -5.24
C LEU A 245 -1.79 5.12 -4.54
N TRP A 246 -1.97 5.29 -3.23
CA TRP A 246 -2.68 4.34 -2.38
C TRP A 246 -4.12 4.80 -2.16
N LEU A 247 -5.07 4.06 -2.72
CA LEU A 247 -6.49 4.30 -2.60
C LEU A 247 -7.07 3.33 -1.56
N ASP A 248 -7.46 3.85 -0.41
CA ASP A 248 -8.08 3.03 0.62
C ASP A 248 -9.47 2.58 0.18
N GLY A 249 -9.74 1.28 0.31
CA GLY A 249 -11.04 0.70 -0.01
C GLY A 249 -12.07 0.81 1.13
N ALA A 250 -11.70 1.44 2.25
CA ALA A 250 -12.55 1.52 3.41
C ALA A 250 -13.85 2.29 3.12
N ASN A 251 -14.95 1.78 3.63
CA ASN A 251 -16.21 2.49 3.77
C ASN A 251 -16.66 2.37 5.23
N PRO A 252 -16.09 3.22 6.12
CA PRO A 252 -16.30 3.11 7.56
C PRO A 252 -17.75 3.28 8.01
N TRP A 253 -18.59 3.81 7.14
CA TRP A 253 -20.01 4.06 7.44
C TRP A 253 -20.96 3.04 6.83
N SER A 254 -20.44 1.96 6.23
CA SER A 254 -21.26 0.90 5.62
C SER A 254 -22.22 0.25 6.62
N ASP A 255 -21.80 0.08 7.87
CA ASP A 255 -22.59 -0.53 8.93
C ASP A 255 -23.85 0.28 9.30
N SER A 256 -23.85 1.58 8.99
CA SER A 256 -25.01 2.48 9.16
C SER A 256 -25.87 2.59 7.91
N GLY A 257 -25.65 1.74 6.92
CA GLY A 257 -26.39 1.78 5.65
C GLY A 257 -25.98 2.91 4.70
N ILE A 258 -24.89 3.64 5.04
CA ILE A 258 -24.33 4.66 4.16
C ILE A 258 -23.30 3.99 3.25
N THR A 259 -23.60 3.92 1.97
CA THR A 259 -22.66 3.43 0.97
C THR A 259 -22.18 4.59 0.13
N GLN A 260 -20.90 4.96 0.29
CA GLN A 260 -20.26 5.85 -0.68
C GLN A 260 -20.03 5.08 -1.99
N ARG A 261 -20.40 5.67 -3.09
CA ARG A 261 -20.15 5.15 -4.43
C ARG A 261 -18.90 5.79 -4.98
N TYR A 262 -18.01 4.99 -5.52
CA TYR A 262 -16.73 5.44 -6.06
C TYR A 262 -16.63 5.11 -7.53
N GLY A 263 -16.39 6.10 -8.35
CA GLY A 263 -16.17 5.97 -9.78
C GLY A 263 -14.76 5.48 -10.12
N VAL A 264 -14.30 4.41 -9.45
CA VAL A 264 -12.90 3.94 -9.50
C VAL A 264 -12.38 3.71 -10.92
N ALA A 265 -13.22 3.27 -11.84
CA ALA A 265 -12.83 3.08 -13.25
C ALA A 265 -12.39 4.40 -13.90
N GLN A 266 -13.10 5.50 -13.59
CA GLN A 266 -12.72 6.84 -14.05
C GLN A 266 -11.46 7.33 -13.36
N TRP A 267 -11.29 7.04 -12.05
CA TRP A 267 -10.10 7.39 -11.30
C TRP A 267 -8.86 6.77 -11.90
N PHE A 268 -8.90 5.46 -12.18
CA PHE A 268 -7.77 4.75 -12.80
C PHE A 268 -7.40 5.34 -14.17
N GLN A 269 -8.39 5.69 -14.98
CA GLN A 269 -8.14 6.32 -16.28
C GLN A 269 -7.48 7.69 -16.14
N VAL A 270 -7.93 8.52 -15.18
CA VAL A 270 -7.34 9.84 -14.90
C VAL A 270 -5.91 9.69 -14.39
N ILE A 271 -5.69 8.82 -13.40
CA ILE A 271 -4.36 8.57 -12.82
C ILE A 271 -3.40 8.10 -13.91
N HIS A 272 -3.80 7.12 -14.71
CA HIS A 272 -2.96 6.60 -15.80
C HIS A 272 -2.62 7.65 -16.87
N ARG A 273 -3.57 8.54 -17.19
CA ARG A 273 -3.29 9.64 -18.13
C ARG A 273 -2.32 10.66 -17.54
N LEU A 274 -2.40 10.94 -16.24
CA LEU A 274 -1.48 11.87 -15.56
C LEU A 274 -0.10 11.26 -15.34
N SER A 275 -0.03 9.95 -15.04
CA SER A 275 1.22 9.25 -14.74
C SER A 275 1.11 7.75 -15.03
N PRO A 276 1.45 7.29 -16.24
CA PRO A 276 1.27 5.89 -16.66
C PRO A 276 2.17 4.88 -15.93
N ASP A 277 3.25 5.32 -15.31
CA ASP A 277 4.18 4.46 -14.55
C ASP A 277 3.83 4.39 -13.04
N THR A 278 2.83 5.16 -12.56
CA THR A 278 2.39 5.11 -11.15
C THR A 278 1.74 3.78 -10.84
N VAL A 279 2.19 3.12 -9.78
CA VAL A 279 1.51 1.94 -9.22
C VAL A 279 0.30 2.42 -8.43
N VAL A 280 -0.90 1.90 -8.76
CA VAL A 280 -2.13 2.26 -8.06
C VAL A 280 -2.55 1.10 -7.16
N PHE A 281 -2.51 1.31 -5.85
CA PHE A 281 -3.03 0.31 -4.91
C PHE A 281 -4.52 0.08 -5.15
N ALA A 282 -4.93 -1.19 -5.18
CA ALA A 282 -6.26 -1.66 -5.52
C ALA A 282 -6.72 -1.37 -6.96
N GLY A 283 -5.82 -0.94 -7.86
CA GLY A 283 -6.13 -0.60 -9.25
C GLY A 283 -5.43 -1.48 -10.29
N PRO A 284 -5.84 -1.36 -11.57
CA PRO A 284 -5.21 -2.08 -12.68
C PRO A 284 -3.76 -1.63 -12.86
N GLN A 285 -2.90 -2.56 -13.28
CA GLN A 285 -1.44 -2.33 -13.38
C GLN A 285 -0.82 -1.83 -12.06
N GLY A 286 -1.48 -2.08 -10.94
CA GLY A 286 -1.13 -1.64 -9.61
C GLY A 286 -0.66 -2.78 -8.71
N ALA A 287 -0.86 -2.57 -7.42
CA ALA A 287 -0.61 -3.54 -6.37
C ALA A 287 -1.91 -3.91 -5.65
N ARG A 288 -2.00 -5.11 -5.15
CA ARG A 288 -3.14 -5.54 -4.34
C ARG A 288 -2.79 -5.60 -2.87
N TRP A 289 -3.78 -5.38 -2.06
CA TRP A 289 -3.71 -5.69 -0.65
C TRP A 289 -3.42 -7.19 -0.45
N VAL A 290 -2.51 -7.51 0.47
CA VAL A 290 -2.21 -8.92 0.79
C VAL A 290 -3.40 -9.64 1.43
N GLY A 291 -4.36 -8.87 1.98
CA GLY A 291 -5.59 -9.37 2.59
C GLY A 291 -5.58 -9.37 4.12
N ASN A 292 -4.56 -8.80 4.74
CA ASN A 292 -4.46 -8.62 6.20
C ASN A 292 -3.53 -7.45 6.52
N GLU A 293 -3.70 -6.85 7.71
CA GLU A 293 -2.86 -5.76 8.23
C GLU A 293 -1.74 -6.27 9.17
N ASN A 294 -1.37 -7.55 9.02
CA ASN A 294 -0.37 -8.19 9.87
C ASN A 294 1.02 -8.24 9.20
N GLY A 295 1.16 -7.74 7.99
CA GLY A 295 2.41 -7.77 7.23
C GLY A 295 2.83 -9.17 6.76
N VAL A 296 1.87 -10.11 6.61
CA VAL A 296 2.16 -11.51 6.30
C VAL A 296 1.56 -11.90 4.96
N ALA A 297 2.43 -12.23 4.00
CA ALA A 297 2.05 -12.77 2.71
C ALA A 297 1.83 -14.30 2.79
N ARG A 298 1.08 -14.82 1.82
CA ARG A 298 0.79 -16.25 1.69
C ARG A 298 2.06 -17.07 1.47
N GLU A 299 2.02 -18.33 1.82
CA GLU A 299 3.10 -19.26 1.41
C GLU A 299 3.13 -19.45 -0.11
N SER A 300 1.97 -19.43 -0.76
CA SER A 300 1.82 -19.46 -2.22
C SER A 300 1.43 -18.08 -2.73
N GLU A 301 2.36 -17.11 -2.69
CA GLU A 301 2.09 -15.75 -3.09
C GLU A 301 2.35 -15.52 -4.58
N TRP A 302 1.29 -15.23 -5.33
CA TRP A 302 1.32 -15.00 -6.76
C TRP A 302 1.20 -13.52 -7.11
N SER A 303 2.03 -13.07 -8.05
CA SER A 303 1.83 -11.78 -8.71
C SER A 303 0.85 -11.88 -9.89
N VAL A 304 0.65 -13.07 -10.47
CA VAL A 304 -0.34 -13.29 -11.51
C VAL A 304 -1.62 -13.81 -10.91
N THR A 305 -2.70 -13.02 -11.01
CA THR A 305 -4.01 -13.36 -10.48
C THR A 305 -5.10 -13.35 -11.55
N PRO A 306 -6.11 -14.24 -11.46
CA PRO A 306 -7.29 -14.21 -12.31
C PRO A 306 -8.31 -13.18 -11.81
N SER A 307 -9.15 -12.68 -12.71
CA SER A 307 -10.28 -11.83 -12.38
C SER A 307 -11.47 -12.15 -13.29
N ALA A 308 -12.68 -12.02 -12.76
CA ALA A 308 -13.92 -12.18 -13.50
C ALA A 308 -14.29 -10.90 -14.27
N ALA A 309 -13.94 -9.74 -13.71
CA ALA A 309 -14.20 -8.43 -14.30
C ALA A 309 -12.94 -7.86 -14.96
N ASP A 310 -13.14 -6.99 -15.94
CA ASP A 310 -12.04 -6.21 -16.52
C ASP A 310 -11.43 -5.30 -15.44
N PRO A 311 -10.13 -5.43 -15.15
CA PRO A 311 -9.47 -4.61 -14.13
C PRO A 311 -9.64 -3.09 -14.32
N TRP A 312 -9.86 -2.62 -15.55
CA TRP A 312 -10.04 -1.20 -15.86
C TRP A 312 -11.46 -0.68 -15.65
N THR A 313 -12.44 -1.56 -15.48
CA THR A 313 -13.86 -1.19 -15.37
C THR A 313 -14.47 -1.63 -14.05
N VAL A 314 -13.70 -2.36 -13.22
CA VAL A 314 -14.22 -2.95 -11.99
C VAL A 314 -14.44 -1.88 -10.92
N GLN A 315 -15.50 -2.06 -10.13
CA GLN A 315 -15.75 -1.26 -8.93
C GLN A 315 -14.77 -1.63 -7.81
N ALA A 316 -14.65 -0.77 -6.80
CA ALA A 316 -13.85 -1.04 -5.61
C ALA A 316 -14.20 -2.41 -5.00
N GLY A 317 -13.20 -3.19 -4.65
CA GLY A 317 -13.36 -4.55 -4.12
C GLY A 317 -13.60 -5.64 -5.18
N GLY A 318 -13.74 -5.30 -6.46
CA GLY A 318 -13.95 -6.27 -7.53
C GLY A 318 -12.70 -7.04 -7.99
N LEU A 319 -11.50 -6.61 -7.56
CA LEU A 319 -10.26 -7.33 -7.84
C LEU A 319 -9.91 -8.30 -6.70
N PRO A 320 -9.27 -9.45 -7.00
CA PRO A 320 -8.98 -10.46 -6.00
C PRO A 320 -8.08 -9.95 -4.86
N HIS A 321 -8.58 -10.00 -3.63
CA HIS A 321 -7.83 -9.65 -2.42
C HIS A 321 -8.16 -10.58 -1.24
N ASP A 322 -8.87 -11.69 -1.49
CA ASP A 322 -9.35 -12.59 -0.43
C ASP A 322 -8.21 -13.08 0.45
N SER A 323 -8.26 -12.72 1.73
CA SER A 323 -7.27 -13.09 2.75
C SER A 323 -7.36 -14.56 3.14
N THR A 324 -8.50 -15.20 2.94
CA THR A 324 -8.76 -16.59 3.35
C THR A 324 -8.29 -17.61 2.30
N ASP A 325 -8.12 -17.20 1.04
CA ASP A 325 -7.62 -18.09 -0.01
C ASP A 325 -6.09 -18.24 0.11
N PRO A 326 -5.59 -19.46 0.40
CA PRO A 326 -4.16 -19.69 0.56
C PRO A 326 -3.36 -19.64 -0.74
N ASP A 327 -4.02 -19.69 -1.92
CA ASP A 327 -3.38 -19.74 -3.24
C ASP A 327 -4.27 -19.14 -4.35
N ILE A 328 -4.42 -17.81 -4.32
CA ILE A 328 -5.29 -17.04 -5.24
C ILE A 328 -4.86 -17.11 -6.71
N GLY A 329 -3.64 -17.53 -6.99
CA GLY A 329 -3.11 -17.71 -8.33
C GLY A 329 -2.99 -19.17 -8.76
N SER A 330 -3.55 -20.12 -8.02
CA SER A 330 -3.45 -21.56 -8.34
C SER A 330 -3.99 -21.91 -9.73
N ARG A 331 -3.58 -23.07 -10.28
CA ARG A 331 -4.13 -23.57 -11.55
C ARG A 331 -5.65 -23.70 -11.49
N ALA A 332 -6.21 -24.13 -10.36
CA ALA A 332 -7.65 -24.25 -10.17
C ALA A 332 -8.34 -22.87 -10.32
N ARG A 333 -7.76 -21.82 -9.73
CA ARG A 333 -8.27 -20.44 -9.87
C ARG A 333 -8.13 -19.91 -11.29
N LEU A 334 -6.99 -20.12 -11.94
CA LEU A 334 -6.76 -19.71 -13.32
C LEU A 334 -7.72 -20.36 -14.30
N LEU A 335 -8.08 -21.64 -14.07
CA LEU A 335 -8.96 -22.42 -14.92
C LEU A 335 -10.44 -22.38 -14.50
N ALA A 336 -10.79 -21.59 -13.49
CA ALA A 336 -12.18 -21.44 -13.08
C ALA A 336 -13.02 -20.83 -14.22
N PRO A 337 -14.27 -21.28 -14.44
CA PRO A 337 -15.15 -20.74 -15.49
C PRO A 337 -15.40 -19.23 -15.39
N THR A 338 -15.23 -18.68 -14.21
CA THR A 338 -15.39 -17.25 -13.92
C THR A 338 -14.17 -16.41 -14.32
N THR A 339 -13.02 -17.04 -14.62
CA THR A 339 -11.81 -16.32 -15.01
C THR A 339 -11.95 -15.77 -16.43
N LYS A 340 -11.95 -14.44 -16.57
CA LYS A 340 -12.03 -13.71 -17.83
C LYS A 340 -10.76 -12.94 -18.15
N TYR A 341 -9.98 -12.57 -17.10
CA TYR A 341 -8.78 -11.77 -17.23
C TYR A 341 -7.67 -12.33 -16.37
N LEU A 342 -6.43 -12.15 -16.82
CA LEU A 342 -5.21 -12.41 -16.07
C LEU A 342 -4.42 -11.12 -16.00
N GLN A 343 -3.98 -10.75 -14.80
CA GLN A 343 -3.19 -9.54 -14.61
C GLN A 343 -1.98 -9.78 -13.72
N TRP A 344 -0.93 -9.00 -13.93
CA TRP A 344 0.14 -8.87 -12.95
C TRP A 344 -0.35 -7.97 -11.83
N TYR A 345 -0.53 -8.51 -10.64
CA TYR A 345 -1.13 -7.85 -9.50
C TYR A 345 -0.43 -8.26 -8.21
N PRO A 346 0.82 -7.76 -8.02
CA PRO A 346 1.68 -8.16 -6.92
C PRO A 346 1.12 -7.70 -5.57
N ALA A 347 1.44 -8.44 -4.51
CA ALA A 347 0.97 -8.15 -3.17
C ALA A 347 1.75 -7.02 -2.50
N GLU A 348 1.04 -6.18 -1.76
CA GLU A 348 1.56 -5.30 -0.74
C GLU A 348 1.08 -5.77 0.63
N ALA A 349 2.02 -5.92 1.56
CA ALA A 349 1.78 -6.41 2.91
C ALA A 349 1.99 -5.24 3.88
N ASP A 350 0.91 -4.64 4.29
CA ASP A 350 0.88 -3.52 5.21
C ASP A 350 0.86 -3.98 6.66
N VAL A 351 1.55 -3.23 7.50
CA VAL A 351 1.58 -3.44 8.94
C VAL A 351 2.08 -2.18 9.65
N SER A 352 1.53 -1.87 10.81
CA SER A 352 2.06 -0.76 11.61
C SER A 352 3.20 -1.22 12.54
N LEU A 353 4.18 -0.33 12.72
CA LEU A 353 5.26 -0.50 13.70
C LEU A 353 4.70 -0.56 15.14
N ARG A 354 3.67 0.23 15.42
CA ARG A 354 2.93 0.29 16.68
C ARG A 354 1.59 -0.42 16.56
N PRO A 355 0.83 -0.65 17.63
CA PRO A 355 -0.52 -1.20 17.54
C PRO A 355 -1.47 -0.37 16.65
N GLY A 356 -1.46 0.96 16.79
CA GLY A 356 -2.24 1.88 15.98
C GLY A 356 -1.55 2.30 14.68
N TRP A 357 -2.33 2.89 13.75
CA TRP A 357 -1.81 3.51 12.54
C TRP A 357 -1.26 4.92 12.82
N PHE A 358 -1.96 5.71 13.66
CA PHE A 358 -1.44 6.97 14.17
C PHE A 358 -0.61 6.75 15.43
N HIS A 359 0.19 7.76 15.80
CA HIS A 359 1.01 7.69 17.00
C HIS A 359 0.18 7.89 18.27
N HIS A 360 0.25 6.93 19.19
CA HIS A 360 -0.31 7.02 20.52
C HIS A 360 0.82 6.90 21.57
N PRO A 361 0.94 7.85 22.52
CA PRO A 361 2.09 7.88 23.45
C PRO A 361 2.24 6.64 24.34
N ALA A 362 1.14 5.95 24.64
CA ALA A 362 1.14 4.75 25.48
C ALA A 362 1.65 3.50 24.75
N GLU A 363 1.67 3.50 23.43
CA GLU A 363 2.06 2.36 22.62
C GLU A 363 3.57 2.20 22.49
N ARG A 364 4.00 0.99 22.15
CA ARG A 364 5.41 0.64 21.95
C ARG A 364 5.62 0.05 20.57
N PRO A 365 6.79 0.27 19.92
CA PRO A 365 7.09 -0.32 18.64
C PRO A 365 7.33 -1.82 18.72
N LYS A 366 7.12 -2.51 17.62
CA LYS A 366 7.58 -3.89 17.42
C LYS A 366 9.10 -3.96 17.58
N SER A 367 9.58 -5.06 18.15
CA SER A 367 11.02 -5.30 18.30
C SER A 367 11.69 -5.54 16.94
N PRO A 368 13.04 -5.35 16.84
CA PRO A 368 13.78 -5.64 15.61
C PRO A 368 13.62 -7.09 15.13
N ALA A 369 13.51 -8.04 16.06
CA ALA A 369 13.27 -9.46 15.72
C ALA A 369 11.88 -9.69 15.10
N GLN A 370 10.84 -9.03 15.61
CA GLN A 370 9.51 -9.07 15.01
C GLN A 370 9.50 -8.45 13.60
N LEU A 371 10.18 -7.31 13.41
CA LEU A 371 10.30 -6.67 12.11
C LEU A 371 11.06 -7.53 11.10
N LEU A 372 12.15 -8.21 11.54
CA LEU A 372 12.88 -9.15 10.69
C LEU A 372 11.98 -10.33 10.27
N ALA A 373 11.20 -10.88 11.19
CA ALA A 373 10.26 -11.95 10.88
C ALA A 373 9.16 -11.49 9.88
N LEU A 374 8.72 -10.24 9.99
CA LEU A 374 7.78 -9.63 9.02
C LEU A 374 8.43 -9.47 7.64
N TYR A 375 9.67 -9.00 7.57
CA TYR A 375 10.42 -8.93 6.30
C TYR A 375 10.53 -10.30 5.62
N GLU A 376 10.88 -11.35 6.38
CA GLU A 376 10.95 -12.72 5.85
C GLU A 376 9.58 -13.26 5.40
N LYS A 377 8.47 -12.81 6.04
CA LYS A 377 7.11 -13.26 5.73
C LYS A 377 6.36 -12.37 4.72
N SER A 378 6.92 -11.22 4.35
CA SER A 378 6.39 -10.34 3.30
C SER A 378 7.30 -10.33 2.07
N VAL A 379 8.44 -9.65 2.15
CA VAL A 379 9.43 -9.58 1.05
C VAL A 379 9.94 -10.97 0.72
N GLY A 380 10.24 -11.78 1.73
CA GLY A 380 10.64 -13.17 1.56
C GLY A 380 9.54 -14.11 1.05
N ARG A 381 8.34 -13.59 0.77
CA ARG A 381 7.20 -14.30 0.16
C ARG A 381 6.61 -13.53 -1.01
N ASN A 382 7.45 -12.88 -1.81
CA ASN A 382 7.05 -12.22 -3.07
C ASN A 382 6.09 -11.01 -2.90
N ALA A 383 6.06 -10.36 -1.73
CA ALA A 383 5.30 -9.13 -1.49
C ALA A 383 6.23 -7.94 -1.25
N VAL A 384 5.70 -6.73 -1.35
CA VAL A 384 6.35 -5.51 -0.85
C VAL A 384 5.87 -5.30 0.60
N LEU A 385 6.78 -4.96 1.49
CA LEU A 385 6.45 -4.60 2.87
C LEU A 385 6.13 -3.10 2.93
N LEU A 386 4.91 -2.76 3.32
CA LEU A 386 4.46 -1.41 3.64
C LEU A 386 4.45 -1.25 5.16
N LEU A 387 5.53 -0.71 5.70
CA LEU A 387 5.72 -0.58 7.16
C LEU A 387 5.32 0.83 7.60
N ASN A 388 4.21 0.94 8.34
CA ASN A 388 3.78 2.20 8.91
C ASN A 388 4.64 2.59 10.12
N VAL A 389 5.09 3.85 10.12
CA VAL A 389 5.93 4.46 11.15
C VAL A 389 5.37 5.85 11.46
N PRO A 390 4.45 5.97 12.41
CA PRO A 390 3.75 7.22 12.66
C PRO A 390 4.62 8.21 13.46
N PRO A 391 4.80 9.45 12.96
CA PRO A 391 5.41 10.52 13.73
C PRO A 391 4.51 10.97 14.89
N ALA A 392 5.13 11.33 16.00
CA ALA A 392 4.45 11.84 17.18
C ALA A 392 3.97 13.28 16.99
N ARG A 393 3.10 13.75 17.89
CA ARG A 393 2.55 15.12 17.91
C ARG A 393 3.62 16.21 17.96
N ASN A 394 4.82 15.91 18.47
CA ASN A 394 5.95 16.83 18.48
C ASN A 394 6.67 16.94 17.12
N GLY A 395 6.13 16.35 16.07
CA GLY A 395 6.68 16.37 14.73
C GLY A 395 7.87 15.44 14.47
N ARG A 396 8.16 14.49 15.37
CA ARG A 396 9.30 13.57 15.27
C ARG A 396 8.86 12.12 15.38
N ILE A 397 9.61 11.22 14.79
CA ILE A 397 9.53 9.80 15.10
C ILE A 397 10.24 9.56 16.43
N ASP A 398 9.59 8.85 17.35
CA ASP A 398 10.10 8.58 18.68
C ASP A 398 11.46 7.86 18.67
N ALA A 399 12.28 8.12 19.66
CA ALA A 399 13.62 7.51 19.77
C ALA A 399 13.56 5.98 19.84
N ALA A 400 12.54 5.41 20.48
CA ALA A 400 12.34 3.96 20.55
C ALA A 400 12.04 3.37 19.16
N ASP A 401 11.24 4.06 18.36
CA ASP A 401 10.91 3.65 16.98
C ASP A 401 12.15 3.71 16.09
N VAL A 402 12.90 4.82 16.18
CA VAL A 402 14.17 4.99 15.45
C VAL A 402 15.17 3.88 15.80
N ALA A 403 15.29 3.54 17.10
CA ALA A 403 16.17 2.46 17.56
C ALA A 403 15.75 1.11 16.99
N SER A 404 14.44 0.77 17.03
CA SER A 404 13.92 -0.48 16.48
C SER A 404 14.13 -0.56 14.97
N LEU A 405 13.83 0.50 14.22
CA LEU A 405 14.01 0.58 12.77
C LEU A 405 15.48 0.44 12.36
N THR A 406 16.37 1.13 13.08
CA THR A 406 17.82 1.07 12.82
C THR A 406 18.37 -0.33 13.05
N ALA A 407 18.00 -0.97 14.15
CA ALA A 407 18.42 -2.33 14.46
C ALA A 407 17.83 -3.36 13.47
N PHE A 408 16.59 -3.16 13.04
CA PHE A 408 15.95 -3.97 11.99
C PHE A 408 16.72 -3.86 10.66
N GLY A 409 16.95 -2.65 10.17
CA GLY A 409 17.69 -2.44 8.92
C GLY A 409 19.10 -2.99 8.96
N ALA A 410 19.80 -2.82 10.10
CA ALA A 410 21.12 -3.42 10.34
C ALA A 410 21.05 -4.95 10.30
N ALA A 411 20.02 -5.59 10.87
CA ALA A 411 19.83 -7.04 10.84
C ALA A 411 19.59 -7.55 9.42
N VAL A 412 18.70 -6.87 8.63
CA VAL A 412 18.47 -7.22 7.23
C VAL A 412 19.76 -7.10 6.42
N HIS A 413 20.50 -6.01 6.58
CA HIS A 413 21.76 -5.81 5.87
C HIS A 413 22.81 -6.86 6.27
N ARG A 414 22.98 -7.16 7.55
CA ARG A 414 23.93 -8.16 8.05
C ARG A 414 23.61 -9.55 7.51
N ILE A 415 22.33 -9.94 7.49
CA ILE A 415 21.94 -11.29 7.07
C ILE A 415 21.92 -11.41 5.55
N TYR A 416 21.25 -10.49 4.86
CA TYR A 416 20.95 -10.60 3.42
C TYR A 416 21.83 -9.73 2.52
N GLY A 417 22.68 -8.89 3.09
CA GLY A 417 23.58 -7.99 2.33
C GLY A 417 24.72 -8.70 1.61
N THR A 418 25.08 -9.91 2.06
CA THR A 418 26.18 -10.70 1.47
C THR A 418 25.73 -12.14 1.25
N ASP A 419 26.02 -12.68 0.07
CA ASP A 419 25.92 -14.12 -0.22
C ASP A 419 27.21 -14.80 0.25
N LEU A 420 27.12 -15.79 1.11
CA LEU A 420 28.24 -16.53 1.63
C LEU A 420 29.17 -17.15 0.55
N ARG A 421 28.60 -17.42 -0.64
CA ARG A 421 29.36 -17.94 -1.77
C ARG A 421 30.32 -16.92 -2.39
N THR A 422 30.09 -15.61 -2.15
CA THR A 422 30.98 -14.54 -2.61
C THR A 422 32.15 -14.31 -1.67
N ALA A 423 32.10 -14.86 -0.44
CA ALA A 423 33.13 -14.71 0.57
C ALA A 423 34.30 -15.70 0.40
N GLY A 424 34.13 -16.74 -0.42
CA GLY A 424 35.19 -17.75 -0.69
C GLY A 424 34.62 -19.12 -1.08
N PRO A 425 35.47 -20.11 -1.32
CA PRO A 425 35.04 -21.47 -1.63
C PRO A 425 34.40 -22.16 -0.42
N GLY A 426 33.39 -23.02 -0.69
CA GLY A 426 32.75 -23.83 0.37
C GLY A 426 33.65 -24.87 1.06
N PRO A 427 33.11 -25.64 2.00
CA PRO A 427 31.66 -25.74 2.30
C PRO A 427 31.11 -24.54 3.06
N TYR A 428 29.78 -24.22 2.83
CA TYR A 428 29.08 -23.10 3.42
C TYR A 428 28.16 -23.58 4.54
N THR A 429 28.16 -22.87 5.67
CA THR A 429 27.21 -23.09 6.76
C THR A 429 26.18 -21.94 6.73
N PHE A 430 24.92 -22.28 6.52
CA PHE A 430 23.85 -21.31 6.34
C PHE A 430 22.54 -21.81 6.95
N ASP A 431 21.66 -20.88 7.32
CA ASP A 431 20.31 -21.14 7.82
C ASP A 431 19.24 -20.30 7.08
N ARG A 432 19.67 -19.51 6.11
CA ARG A 432 18.78 -18.72 5.23
C ARG A 432 19.15 -18.93 3.77
N LEU A 433 18.13 -19.08 2.94
CA LEU A 433 18.25 -19.23 1.49
C LEU A 433 17.45 -18.12 0.82
N GLY A 434 18.06 -17.42 -0.11
CA GLY A 434 17.36 -16.49 -1.02
C GLY A 434 17.17 -17.12 -2.40
N LEU A 435 15.92 -17.20 -2.86
CA LEU A 435 15.54 -17.65 -4.21
C LEU A 435 14.84 -16.53 -4.93
N ALA A 436 14.97 -16.47 -6.25
CA ALA A 436 14.28 -15.49 -7.07
C ALA A 436 14.07 -15.98 -8.49
N GLU A 437 12.98 -15.55 -9.12
CA GLU A 437 12.75 -15.62 -10.55
C GLU A 437 13.07 -14.27 -11.20
N ASP A 438 13.55 -14.27 -12.43
CA ASP A 438 13.58 -13.06 -13.23
C ASP A 438 12.15 -12.75 -13.71
N ILE A 439 11.43 -12.00 -12.89
CA ILE A 439 10.00 -11.70 -13.09
C ILE A 439 9.72 -10.84 -14.34
N ARG A 440 10.75 -10.32 -15.01
CA ARG A 440 10.58 -9.70 -16.33
C ARG A 440 10.01 -10.67 -17.35
N TYR A 441 10.14 -11.97 -17.09
CA TYR A 441 9.61 -13.06 -17.93
C TYR A 441 8.38 -13.75 -17.31
N GLY A 442 7.84 -13.20 -16.21
CA GLY A 442 6.71 -13.74 -15.47
C GLY A 442 7.11 -14.58 -14.26
N GLN A 443 6.14 -14.90 -13.42
CA GLN A 443 6.28 -15.80 -12.28
C GLN A 443 5.78 -17.19 -12.69
N ARG A 444 6.61 -18.21 -12.63
CA ARG A 444 6.33 -19.52 -13.25
C ARG A 444 6.42 -20.70 -12.31
N VAL A 445 7.24 -20.62 -11.25
CA VAL A 445 7.43 -21.73 -10.33
C VAL A 445 6.20 -21.96 -9.47
N GLU A 446 5.69 -23.20 -9.47
CA GLU A 446 4.54 -23.64 -8.69
C GLU A 446 4.95 -24.53 -7.52
N ARG A 447 6.00 -25.35 -7.71
CA ARG A 447 6.58 -26.20 -6.64
C ARG A 447 8.06 -26.39 -6.88
N PHE A 448 8.83 -26.37 -5.82
CA PHE A 448 10.28 -26.61 -5.87
C PHE A 448 10.78 -27.38 -4.67
N ALA A 449 11.98 -27.95 -4.79
CA ALA A 449 12.76 -28.47 -3.71
C ALA A 449 14.16 -27.85 -3.74
N VAL A 450 14.73 -27.55 -2.58
CA VAL A 450 16.12 -27.16 -2.45
C VAL A 450 16.94 -28.36 -2.00
N ARG A 451 17.99 -28.66 -2.76
CA ARG A 451 18.91 -29.76 -2.48
C ARG A 451 20.27 -29.22 -2.10
N ALA A 452 20.85 -29.79 -1.05
CA ALA A 452 22.20 -29.51 -0.62
C ALA A 452 23.08 -30.77 -0.77
N ARG A 453 24.34 -30.60 -1.18
CA ARG A 453 25.35 -31.65 -1.26
C ARG A 453 26.29 -31.55 -0.07
N SER A 454 26.43 -32.63 0.67
CA SER A 454 27.36 -32.76 1.78
C SER A 454 28.00 -34.18 1.75
N GLY A 455 29.30 -34.28 1.84
CA GLY A 455 30.03 -35.56 1.71
C GLY A 455 29.68 -36.30 0.39
N GLY A 456 29.60 -35.58 -0.71
CA GLY A 456 29.26 -36.13 -2.03
C GLY A 456 27.76 -36.51 -2.24
N ARG A 457 26.93 -36.47 -1.22
CA ARG A 457 25.51 -36.88 -1.29
C ARG A 457 24.55 -35.72 -1.33
N TRP A 458 23.56 -35.79 -2.21
CA TRP A 458 22.48 -34.81 -2.32
C TRP A 458 21.29 -35.17 -1.42
N ARG A 459 20.87 -34.25 -0.56
CA ARG A 459 19.66 -34.37 0.25
C ARG A 459 18.74 -33.16 0.04
N THR A 460 17.43 -33.34 0.19
CA THR A 460 16.47 -32.24 0.23
C THR A 460 16.55 -31.58 1.60
N ILE A 461 16.71 -30.26 1.63
CA ILE A 461 16.78 -29.45 2.86
C ILE A 461 15.57 -28.55 3.04
N ALA A 462 14.86 -28.22 1.97
CA ALA A 462 13.63 -27.46 2.01
C ALA A 462 12.77 -27.75 0.78
N THR A 463 11.48 -27.49 0.89
CA THR A 463 10.52 -27.49 -0.23
C THR A 463 9.67 -26.22 -0.15
N GLY A 464 9.05 -25.83 -1.25
CA GLY A 464 8.15 -24.70 -1.28
C GLY A 464 7.27 -24.68 -2.53
N THR A 465 6.41 -23.70 -2.59
CA THR A 465 5.44 -23.52 -3.67
C THR A 465 5.93 -22.47 -4.67
N THR A 466 5.67 -21.18 -4.43
CA THR A 466 6.04 -20.09 -5.32
C THR A 466 7.39 -19.49 -4.98
N ILE A 467 8.05 -18.89 -5.98
CA ILE A 467 9.27 -18.11 -5.79
C ILE A 467 8.99 -16.63 -6.06
N GLY A 468 8.72 -16.26 -7.30
CA GLY A 468 8.47 -14.89 -7.72
C GLY A 468 9.69 -13.98 -7.61
N TYR A 469 9.46 -12.68 -7.30
CA TYR A 469 10.52 -11.70 -7.16
C TYR A 469 11.57 -12.11 -6.11
N ARG A 470 11.12 -12.58 -4.94
CA ARG A 470 11.99 -13.03 -3.84
C ARG A 470 11.29 -14.08 -2.98
N ARG A 471 11.99 -15.15 -2.69
CA ARG A 471 11.60 -16.16 -1.72
C ARG A 471 12.74 -16.35 -0.73
N ILE A 472 12.48 -16.11 0.55
CA ILE A 472 13.41 -16.42 1.65
C ILE A 472 12.91 -17.69 2.33
N LEU A 473 13.83 -18.64 2.56
CA LEU A 473 13.57 -19.84 3.33
C LEU A 473 14.44 -19.80 4.59
N ALA A 474 13.79 -19.78 5.75
CA ALA A 474 14.45 -19.99 7.04
C ALA A 474 14.49 -21.49 7.34
N LEU A 475 15.68 -22.03 7.52
CA LEU A 475 15.86 -23.44 7.89
C LEU A 475 15.72 -23.62 9.41
N PRO A 476 15.18 -24.75 9.87
CA PRO A 476 15.01 -25.00 11.30
C PRO A 476 16.35 -25.15 12.06
N ALA A 477 17.41 -25.49 11.34
CA ALA A 477 18.79 -25.59 11.86
C ALA A 477 19.78 -25.23 10.75
N PRO A 478 21.00 -24.75 11.09
CA PRO A 478 22.05 -24.50 10.11
C PRO A 478 22.42 -25.77 9.34
N VAL A 479 22.69 -25.61 8.06
CA VAL A 479 23.11 -26.66 7.15
C VAL A 479 24.49 -26.33 6.61
N THR A 480 25.43 -27.30 6.68
CA THR A 480 26.73 -27.19 6.01
C THR A 480 26.69 -27.98 4.70
N ALA A 481 27.02 -27.34 3.59
CA ALA A 481 26.97 -27.95 2.27
C ALA A 481 28.07 -27.41 1.32
N GLU A 482 28.56 -28.29 0.46
CA GLU A 482 29.52 -27.99 -0.62
C GLU A 482 28.84 -27.29 -1.80
N ALA A 483 27.54 -27.61 -2.04
CA ALA A 483 26.76 -27.07 -3.12
C ALA A 483 25.24 -27.07 -2.78
N VAL A 484 24.53 -26.10 -3.34
CA VAL A 484 23.09 -26.01 -3.21
C VAL A 484 22.47 -25.79 -4.61
N ARG A 485 21.35 -26.44 -4.88
CA ARG A 485 20.58 -26.23 -6.11
C ARG A 485 19.08 -26.26 -5.86
N VAL A 486 18.32 -25.54 -6.71
CA VAL A 486 16.86 -25.61 -6.76
C VAL A 486 16.45 -26.61 -7.83
N GLU A 487 15.58 -27.54 -7.46
CA GLU A 487 14.89 -28.44 -8.38
C GLU A 487 13.44 -27.97 -8.51
N VAL A 488 13.08 -27.43 -9.68
CA VAL A 488 11.69 -27.07 -9.97
C VAL A 488 10.90 -28.36 -10.22
N ARG A 489 9.88 -28.58 -9.38
CA ARG A 489 9.02 -29.77 -9.45
C ARG A 489 7.79 -29.54 -10.34
N GLN A 490 7.30 -28.30 -10.36
CA GLN A 490 6.16 -27.90 -11.17
C GLN A 490 6.27 -26.42 -11.54
N ALA A 491 5.91 -26.08 -12.79
CA ALA A 491 5.94 -24.72 -13.30
C ALA A 491 4.91 -24.50 -14.41
N ARG A 492 4.59 -23.22 -14.65
CA ARG A 492 3.73 -22.73 -15.74
C ARG A 492 4.57 -22.37 -16.97
N GLY A 493 5.33 -23.29 -17.51
CA GLY A 493 6.31 -23.03 -18.56
C GLY A 493 7.75 -23.03 -18.02
N ARG A 494 8.73 -22.60 -18.82
CA ARG A 494 10.16 -22.64 -18.45
C ARG A 494 10.51 -21.52 -17.46
N PRO A 495 10.85 -21.80 -16.19
CA PRO A 495 11.23 -20.79 -15.21
C PRO A 495 12.55 -20.11 -15.57
N ARG A 496 12.71 -18.86 -15.13
CA ARG A 496 13.95 -18.08 -15.22
C ARG A 496 14.47 -17.82 -13.81
N LEU A 497 15.12 -18.81 -13.21
CA LEU A 497 15.69 -18.67 -11.87
C LEU A 497 16.96 -17.84 -11.90
N LEU A 498 17.08 -16.95 -10.92
CA LEU A 498 18.33 -16.28 -10.57
C LEU A 498 19.20 -17.20 -9.68
N PRO A 499 20.51 -16.93 -9.53
CA PRO A 499 21.35 -17.71 -8.63
C PRO A 499 20.82 -17.72 -7.20
N VAL A 500 20.83 -18.91 -6.58
CA VAL A 500 20.48 -19.06 -5.15
C VAL A 500 21.50 -18.29 -4.30
N THR A 501 21.04 -17.59 -3.27
CA THR A 501 21.92 -16.95 -2.29
C THR A 501 21.86 -17.67 -0.95
N LEU A 502 23.00 -17.74 -0.26
CA LEU A 502 23.14 -18.40 1.03
C LEU A 502 23.49 -17.37 2.10
N HIS A 503 22.79 -17.41 3.24
CA HIS A 503 22.97 -16.46 4.31
C HIS A 503 22.93 -17.15 5.69
N ALA A 504 23.52 -16.51 6.71
CA ALA A 504 23.49 -16.95 8.09
C ALA A 504 22.91 -15.87 8.98
N ALA A 505 21.84 -16.20 9.73
CA ALA A 505 21.22 -15.29 10.69
C ALA A 505 21.98 -15.24 12.02
N GLY A 506 22.61 -16.34 12.41
CA GLY A 506 23.43 -16.46 13.61
C GLY A 506 24.94 -16.37 13.25
N GLY A 507 25.51 -15.18 13.47
CA GLY A 507 26.92 -14.91 13.47
C GLY A 507 27.19 -13.91 14.57
#